data_f2c6f548076dc6bf0abce77a125ba73a
#
_entry.id   f2c6f548076dc6bf0abce77a125ba73a
#
_cell.length_a   1.000
_cell.length_b   1.000
_cell.length_c   1.000
_cell.angle_alpha   90.00
_cell.angle_beta   90.00
_cell.angle_gamma   90.00
#
_symmetry.space_group_name_H-M   'P 1'
#
loop_
_entity.id
_entity.type
_entity.pdbx_description
1 polymer ?
#
loop_
_entity_poly.entity_id
_entity_poly.type
_entity_poly.pdbx_seq_one_letter_code
_entity_poly.pdbx_strand_id
1 'polypeptide(L)'
;MTLNRHPIRDITDEDRATYARDGAVCLRQVFSQDWIDTLLPVARRVIVDKEDFGLLPNVPGVWLARKIPECRELAFNSPLGEACGKVMRSQEIRFFLDQFFAKAPKSDSKTVWHSDRGGWPVRGTMAPSFWMPLTPIVKKNCLEVIAGTHKNDVVYWNMTANSRKMIKPDDRLNVPDGEEVRNNPDYRFMTWDMEPGDALLVHPWCLHYSSGNPTDDWRIAISIRVFGDDILWEPRPECVNIAGISLDEMIPGEKPQGPLIPLIWSAEGRKDDTEKYPGGFATTWSEDVRERLEQESAQRKSYEEEVKARGGPSLVPPINHAS
;
A
#
# COMPACT_ATOMS: atom_id res chain seq x y z
N MET A 1 20.36 19.86 -3.10
CA MET A 1 19.18 19.09 -2.64
C MET A 1 19.53 18.38 -1.35
N THR A 2 18.81 18.62 -0.29
CA THR A 2 19.05 17.94 1.00
C THR A 2 17.78 17.20 1.39
N LEU A 3 17.77 15.90 1.13
CA LEU A 3 16.68 15.00 1.55
C LEU A 3 16.64 14.95 3.08
N ASN A 4 15.54 15.36 3.70
CA ASN A 4 15.40 15.27 5.15
C ASN A 4 15.26 13.80 5.59
N ARG A 5 15.94 13.44 6.67
CA ARG A 5 15.91 12.07 7.24
C ARG A 5 14.97 11.94 8.43
N HIS A 6 14.60 13.05 9.02
CA HIS A 6 13.67 13.17 10.12
C HIS A 6 12.45 13.98 9.67
N PRO A 7 11.27 13.74 10.24
CA PRO A 7 10.09 14.57 9.96
C PRO A 7 10.41 16.06 10.16
N ILE A 8 9.99 16.92 9.21
CA ILE A 8 10.21 18.38 9.32
C ILE A 8 9.48 18.93 10.53
N ARG A 9 8.33 18.38 10.84
CA ARG A 9 7.58 18.68 12.05
C ARG A 9 7.55 17.49 13.01
N ASP A 10 7.41 17.77 14.29
CA ASP A 10 7.25 16.71 15.29
C ASP A 10 5.93 15.96 15.13
N ILE A 11 5.97 14.65 15.42
CA ILE A 11 4.78 13.82 15.56
C ILE A 11 4.22 14.02 16.95
N THR A 12 3.05 14.62 17.03
CA THR A 12 2.41 15.06 18.28
C THR A 12 1.62 13.95 18.94
N ASP A 13 1.24 14.16 20.20
CA ASP A 13 0.31 13.26 20.90
C ASP A 13 -1.09 13.28 20.28
N GLU A 14 -1.50 14.40 19.68
CA GLU A 14 -2.77 14.47 18.95
C GLU A 14 -2.73 13.64 17.66
N ASP A 15 -1.60 13.60 16.94
CA ASP A 15 -1.45 12.72 15.77
C ASP A 15 -1.61 11.24 16.17
N ARG A 16 -0.99 10.85 17.29
CA ARG A 16 -1.09 9.49 17.84
C ARG A 16 -2.52 9.17 18.28
N ALA A 17 -3.14 10.10 19.02
CA ALA A 17 -4.51 9.95 19.51
C ALA A 17 -5.51 9.85 18.35
N THR A 18 -5.32 10.66 17.31
CA THR A 18 -6.15 10.64 16.10
C THR A 18 -6.01 9.31 15.37
N TYR A 19 -4.78 8.84 15.15
CA TYR A 19 -4.56 7.52 14.50
C TYR A 19 -5.19 6.39 15.34
N ALA A 20 -4.97 6.36 16.64
CA ALA A 20 -5.53 5.34 17.52
C ALA A 20 -7.06 5.38 17.62
N ARG A 21 -7.67 6.56 17.56
CA ARG A 21 -9.11 6.76 17.61
C ARG A 21 -9.79 6.43 16.30
N ASP A 22 -9.26 6.95 15.20
CA ASP A 22 -9.91 6.99 13.90
C ASP A 22 -9.35 5.96 12.91
N GLY A 23 -8.15 5.46 13.13
CA GLY A 23 -7.46 4.54 12.23
C GLY A 23 -6.80 5.23 11.02
N ALA A 24 -6.85 6.56 10.96
CA ALA A 24 -6.11 7.33 9.97
C ALA A 24 -5.73 8.71 10.51
N VAL A 25 -4.58 9.22 10.08
CA VAL A 25 -4.09 10.56 10.42
C VAL A 25 -3.33 11.16 9.26
N CYS A 26 -3.61 12.43 8.95
CA CYS A 26 -2.86 13.20 7.97
C CYS A 26 -1.76 14.01 8.67
N LEU A 27 -0.53 13.63 8.43
CA LEU A 27 0.66 14.31 8.91
C LEU A 27 1.08 15.35 7.90
N ARG A 28 1.06 16.62 8.28
CA ARG A 28 1.41 17.72 7.39
C ARG A 28 2.91 17.91 7.32
N GLN A 29 3.43 18.18 6.13
CA GLN A 29 4.82 18.59 5.90
C GLN A 29 5.85 17.69 6.60
N VAL A 30 5.75 16.39 6.37
CA VAL A 30 6.73 15.41 6.88
C VAL A 30 7.99 15.41 6.05
N PHE A 31 7.83 15.57 4.71
CA PHE A 31 8.89 15.51 3.72
C PHE A 31 9.23 16.87 3.13
N SER A 32 10.50 17.06 2.82
CA SER A 32 10.96 18.23 2.05
C SER A 32 10.54 18.13 0.58
N GLN A 33 10.51 19.28 -0.10
CA GLN A 33 10.26 19.34 -1.53
C GLN A 33 11.28 18.50 -2.33
N ASP A 34 12.52 18.40 -1.84
CA ASP A 34 13.55 17.59 -2.50
C ASP A 34 13.17 16.11 -2.66
N TRP A 35 12.38 15.53 -1.73
CA TRP A 35 11.83 14.19 -1.90
C TRP A 35 10.84 14.12 -3.05
N ILE A 36 10.01 15.12 -3.21
CA ILE A 36 9.03 15.19 -4.29
C ILE A 36 9.73 15.34 -5.64
N ASP A 37 10.72 16.24 -5.70
CA ASP A 37 11.52 16.50 -6.91
C ASP A 37 12.31 15.26 -7.34
N THR A 38 12.68 14.40 -6.39
CA THR A 38 13.33 13.11 -6.64
C THR A 38 12.36 12.05 -7.15
N LEU A 39 11.19 11.92 -6.53
CA LEU A 39 10.29 10.79 -6.75
C LEU A 39 9.27 11.02 -7.89
N LEU A 40 8.79 12.24 -8.08
CA LEU A 40 7.78 12.52 -9.10
C LEU A 40 8.25 12.21 -10.52
N PRO A 41 9.48 12.55 -10.95
CA PRO A 41 9.99 12.14 -12.26
C PRO A 41 10.03 10.61 -12.42
N VAL A 42 10.49 9.90 -11.38
CA VAL A 42 10.52 8.42 -11.38
C VAL A 42 9.13 7.84 -11.51
N ALA A 43 8.17 8.34 -10.72
CA ALA A 43 6.79 7.89 -10.79
C ALA A 43 6.18 8.11 -12.18
N ARG A 44 6.47 9.23 -12.84
CA ARG A 44 6.03 9.49 -14.21
C ARG A 44 6.61 8.49 -15.20
N ARG A 45 7.93 8.24 -15.15
CA ARG A 45 8.60 7.24 -16.00
C ARG A 45 7.97 5.84 -15.85
N VAL A 46 7.71 5.41 -14.61
CA VAL A 46 7.08 4.10 -14.34
C VAL A 46 5.63 4.03 -14.83
N ILE A 47 4.83 5.06 -14.52
CA ILE A 47 3.37 5.00 -14.68
C ILE A 47 2.93 5.56 -16.04
N VAL A 48 3.44 6.73 -16.42
CA VAL A 48 3.00 7.45 -17.62
C VAL A 48 3.76 6.96 -18.84
N ASP A 49 5.09 6.94 -18.73
CA ASP A 49 5.97 6.59 -19.85
C ASP A 49 6.11 5.06 -20.00
N LYS A 50 5.69 4.29 -18.99
CA LYS A 50 5.74 2.81 -18.96
C LYS A 50 7.16 2.27 -19.21
N GLU A 51 8.16 2.98 -18.71
CA GLU A 51 9.56 2.54 -18.81
C GLU A 51 9.76 1.22 -18.07
N ASP A 52 10.51 0.32 -18.65
CA ASP A 52 10.83 -0.98 -18.05
C ASP A 52 11.96 -0.84 -17.02
N PHE A 53 11.59 -0.91 -15.77
CA PHE A 53 12.52 -0.97 -14.62
C PHE A 53 12.79 -2.41 -14.16
N GLY A 54 12.38 -3.42 -14.92
CA GLY A 54 12.46 -4.82 -14.49
C GLY A 54 11.57 -5.11 -13.28
N LEU A 55 10.47 -4.37 -13.15
CA LEU A 55 9.42 -4.64 -12.18
C LEU A 55 8.63 -5.88 -12.61
N LEU A 56 7.79 -6.39 -11.70
CA LEU A 56 6.98 -7.55 -12.03
C LEU A 56 6.09 -7.29 -13.24
N PRO A 57 6.11 -8.16 -14.23
CA PRO A 57 5.18 -8.08 -15.34
C PRO A 57 3.75 -8.17 -14.78
N ASN A 58 2.84 -7.37 -15.34
CA ASN A 58 1.43 -7.29 -14.96
C ASN A 58 1.09 -6.69 -13.57
N VAL A 59 2.06 -6.24 -12.81
CA VAL A 59 1.87 -5.47 -11.57
C VAL A 59 2.80 -4.25 -11.60
N PRO A 60 2.65 -3.36 -12.59
CA PRO A 60 3.51 -2.18 -12.69
C PRO A 60 3.35 -1.30 -11.46
N GLY A 61 4.46 -0.73 -11.02
CA GLY A 61 4.45 0.23 -9.92
C GLY A 61 4.37 -0.39 -8.51
N VAL A 62 4.62 -1.70 -8.34
CA VAL A 62 4.73 -2.38 -7.04
C VAL A 62 6.14 -2.92 -6.83
N TRP A 63 6.60 -2.98 -5.59
CA TRP A 63 7.94 -3.45 -5.22
C TRP A 63 9.06 -2.56 -5.75
N LEU A 64 8.81 -1.26 -5.78
CA LEU A 64 9.67 -0.25 -6.42
C LEU A 64 11.07 -0.20 -5.80
N ALA A 65 11.15 -0.18 -4.47
CA ALA A 65 12.42 -0.09 -3.75
C ALA A 65 13.40 -1.22 -4.09
N ARG A 66 12.91 -2.33 -4.61
CA ARG A 66 13.75 -3.45 -5.04
C ARG A 66 14.53 -3.18 -6.32
N LYS A 67 14.02 -2.30 -7.18
CA LYS A 67 14.56 -2.02 -8.51
C LYS A 67 14.96 -0.57 -8.71
N ILE A 68 14.33 0.35 -7.99
CA ILE A 68 14.46 1.79 -8.19
C ILE A 68 15.22 2.39 -7.00
N PRO A 69 16.45 2.90 -7.21
CA PRO A 69 17.28 3.43 -6.13
C PRO A 69 16.61 4.55 -5.34
N GLU A 70 15.88 5.45 -6.00
CA GLU A 70 15.19 6.56 -5.35
C GLU A 70 14.07 6.08 -4.41
N CYS A 71 13.35 5.04 -4.80
CA CYS A 71 12.33 4.42 -3.95
C CYS A 71 12.97 3.68 -2.78
N ARG A 72 14.14 3.06 -2.98
CA ARG A 72 14.93 2.45 -1.91
C ARG A 72 15.44 3.50 -0.93
N GLU A 73 15.97 4.61 -1.42
CA GLU A 73 16.41 5.72 -0.56
C GLU A 73 15.24 6.25 0.28
N LEU A 74 14.04 6.39 -0.32
CA LEU A 74 12.83 6.75 0.40
C LEU A 74 12.51 5.74 1.51
N ALA A 75 12.50 4.46 1.21
CA ALA A 75 12.15 3.43 2.19
C ALA A 75 13.11 3.41 3.39
N PHE A 76 14.41 3.55 3.16
CA PHE A 76 15.45 3.35 4.18
C PHE A 76 15.96 4.62 4.84
N ASN A 77 15.94 5.76 4.16
CA ASN A 77 16.65 6.96 4.60
C ASN A 77 15.77 8.19 4.73
N SER A 78 14.46 8.01 4.61
CA SER A 78 13.50 9.13 4.75
C SER A 78 12.88 9.20 6.15
N PRO A 79 12.07 10.22 6.43
CA PRO A 79 11.30 10.36 7.66
C PRO A 79 10.27 9.26 7.93
N LEU A 80 9.97 8.43 6.94
CA LEU A 80 8.89 7.44 6.95
C LEU A 80 8.94 6.50 8.17
N GLY A 81 10.10 5.87 8.41
CA GLY A 81 10.25 4.92 9.50
C GLY A 81 10.02 5.56 10.86
N GLU A 82 10.61 6.74 11.07
CA GLU A 82 10.46 7.50 12.31
C GLU A 82 9.01 7.97 12.52
N ALA A 83 8.37 8.49 11.47
CA ALA A 83 6.99 8.94 11.55
C ALA A 83 6.05 7.79 11.92
N CYS A 84 6.19 6.63 11.27
CA CYS A 84 5.40 5.43 11.59
C CYS A 84 5.67 4.93 13.00
N GLY A 85 6.94 4.82 13.41
CA GLY A 85 7.33 4.40 14.75
C GLY A 85 6.74 5.29 15.83
N LYS A 86 6.86 6.60 15.67
CA LYS A 86 6.30 7.58 16.62
C LYS A 86 4.78 7.55 16.68
N VAL A 87 4.07 7.45 15.55
CA VAL A 87 2.59 7.40 15.53
C VAL A 87 2.08 6.13 16.22
N MET A 88 2.66 4.98 15.91
CA MET A 88 2.23 3.70 16.47
C MET A 88 2.83 3.38 17.84
N ARG A 89 3.84 4.14 18.28
CA ARG A 89 4.68 3.82 19.45
C ARG A 89 5.41 2.49 19.31
N SER A 90 5.80 2.15 18.08
CA SER A 90 6.58 0.98 17.77
C SER A 90 8.06 1.25 17.99
N GLN A 91 8.81 0.26 18.46
CA GLN A 91 10.26 0.34 18.65
C GLN A 91 11.03 0.03 17.37
N GLU A 92 10.43 -0.76 16.48
CA GLU A 92 11.00 -1.16 15.21
C GLU A 92 10.00 -0.96 14.08
N ILE A 93 10.49 -0.55 12.91
CA ILE A 93 9.70 -0.47 11.68
C ILE A 93 10.43 -1.24 10.58
N ARG A 94 9.72 -2.17 9.99
CA ARG A 94 10.21 -3.00 8.88
C ARG A 94 9.47 -2.67 7.61
N PHE A 95 10.20 -2.64 6.50
CA PHE A 95 9.60 -2.44 5.18
C PHE A 95 8.87 -3.71 4.74
N PHE A 96 7.67 -3.54 4.20
CA PHE A 96 6.90 -4.63 3.64
C PHE A 96 6.79 -4.51 2.12
N LEU A 97 6.16 -3.45 1.64
CA LEU A 97 6.01 -3.23 0.22
C LEU A 97 5.76 -1.75 -0.09
N ASP A 98 6.13 -1.33 -1.28
CA ASP A 98 5.79 -0.03 -1.82
C ASP A 98 5.08 -0.13 -3.16
N GLN A 99 4.33 0.93 -3.49
CA GLN A 99 3.53 0.98 -4.69
C GLN A 99 3.25 2.42 -5.12
N PHE A 100 3.37 2.71 -6.42
CA PHE A 100 2.80 3.93 -6.97
C PHE A 100 1.30 3.75 -7.23
N PHE A 101 0.55 4.77 -6.84
CA PHE A 101 -0.87 4.93 -7.17
C PHE A 101 -1.05 6.15 -8.05
N ALA A 102 -1.50 5.92 -9.28
CA ALA A 102 -1.78 7.02 -10.19
C ALA A 102 -3.17 6.91 -10.80
N LYS A 103 -3.78 8.06 -11.02
CA LYS A 103 -5.02 8.19 -11.78
C LYS A 103 -4.84 9.27 -12.83
N ALA A 104 -5.13 8.92 -14.08
CA ALA A 104 -5.04 9.85 -15.19
C ALA A 104 -6.02 11.01 -15.03
N PRO A 105 -5.78 12.14 -15.69
CA PRO A 105 -6.75 13.23 -15.77
C PRO A 105 -8.14 12.74 -16.19
N LYS A 106 -9.18 13.25 -15.57
CA LYS A 106 -10.60 12.91 -15.87
C LYS A 106 -10.94 11.43 -15.81
N SER A 107 -10.17 10.65 -15.07
CA SER A 107 -10.40 9.21 -14.92
C SER A 107 -11.55 8.91 -13.97
N ASP A 108 -12.49 8.07 -14.40
CA ASP A 108 -13.57 7.54 -13.55
C ASP A 108 -13.19 6.29 -12.76
N SER A 109 -11.93 5.85 -12.87
CA SER A 109 -11.45 4.66 -12.20
C SER A 109 -11.50 4.81 -10.68
N LYS A 110 -12.30 3.98 -10.04
CA LYS A 110 -12.49 3.96 -8.59
C LYS A 110 -11.77 2.77 -7.98
N THR A 111 -11.28 2.94 -6.76
CA THR A 111 -10.94 1.82 -5.88
C THR A 111 -12.14 1.63 -4.96
N VAL A 112 -12.84 0.51 -5.08
CA VAL A 112 -14.03 0.22 -4.27
C VAL A 112 -13.70 0.16 -2.78
N TRP A 113 -14.71 0.26 -1.93
CA TRP A 113 -14.54 0.07 -0.49
C TRP A 113 -13.90 -1.28 -0.21
N HIS A 114 -12.88 -1.29 0.62
CA HIS A 114 -12.15 -2.49 1.03
C HIS A 114 -11.39 -2.23 2.33
N SER A 115 -10.91 -3.31 2.91
CA SER A 115 -9.95 -3.32 4.00
C SER A 115 -8.76 -4.17 3.56
N ASP A 116 -7.56 -3.72 3.82
CA ASP A 116 -6.34 -4.45 3.44
C ASP A 116 -6.13 -5.74 4.27
N ARG A 117 -6.78 -5.82 5.45
CA ARG A 117 -6.63 -6.92 6.41
C ARG A 117 -6.76 -8.30 5.78
N GLY A 118 -7.76 -8.47 4.93
CA GLY A 118 -8.03 -9.77 4.28
C GLY A 118 -6.94 -10.21 3.30
N GLY A 119 -6.19 -9.27 2.76
CA GLY A 119 -5.18 -9.53 1.73
C GLY A 119 -3.75 -9.64 2.24
N TRP A 120 -3.46 -9.27 3.49
CA TRP A 120 -2.10 -9.29 4.00
C TRP A 120 -1.82 -10.54 4.85
N PRO A 121 -0.66 -11.18 4.67
CA PRO A 121 -0.32 -12.44 5.34
C PRO A 121 0.20 -12.23 6.77
N VAL A 122 -0.46 -11.36 7.51
CA VAL A 122 -0.04 -11.00 8.87
C VAL A 122 -1.25 -10.81 9.79
N ARG A 123 -1.01 -10.95 11.08
CA ARG A 123 -1.87 -10.48 12.16
C ARG A 123 -1.13 -9.45 13.00
N GLY A 124 -1.88 -8.65 13.74
CA GLY A 124 -1.37 -7.51 14.51
C GLY A 124 -2.03 -6.24 14.04
N THR A 125 -1.67 -5.12 14.62
CA THR A 125 -2.29 -3.81 14.37
C THR A 125 -1.32 -2.76 13.83
N MET A 126 -0.02 -2.96 14.04
CA MET A 126 1.02 -2.01 13.67
C MET A 126 1.50 -2.21 12.22
N ALA A 127 0.57 -2.17 11.25
CA ALA A 127 0.88 -2.35 9.84
C ALA A 127 0.28 -1.26 8.94
N PRO A 128 0.57 0.03 9.14
CA PRO A 128 -0.05 1.10 8.37
C PRO A 128 0.38 1.09 6.90
N SER A 129 -0.54 1.57 6.07
CA SER A 129 -0.20 2.13 4.77
C SER A 129 0.19 3.59 4.96
N PHE A 130 1.43 3.91 4.68
CA PHE A 130 1.94 5.28 4.62
C PHE A 130 1.79 5.79 3.20
N TRP A 131 0.87 6.72 2.98
CA TRP A 131 0.52 7.21 1.66
C TRP A 131 0.94 8.67 1.50
N MET A 132 1.84 8.95 0.55
CA MET A 132 2.41 10.26 0.31
C MET A 132 2.04 10.76 -1.09
N PRO A 133 1.35 11.91 -1.23
CA PRO A 133 1.08 12.52 -2.51
C PRO A 133 2.36 13.07 -3.14
N LEU A 134 2.55 12.82 -4.43
CA LEU A 134 3.60 13.43 -5.25
C LEU A 134 3.05 14.58 -6.13
N THR A 135 1.74 14.70 -6.21
CA THR A 135 1.02 15.80 -6.83
C THR A 135 -0.04 16.31 -5.87
N PRO A 136 -0.49 17.57 -5.97
CA PRO A 136 -1.55 18.08 -5.11
C PRO A 136 -2.82 17.22 -5.19
N ILE A 137 -3.43 16.95 -4.05
CA ILE A 137 -4.62 16.12 -3.90
C ILE A 137 -5.74 16.97 -3.28
N VAL A 138 -6.91 16.93 -3.87
CA VAL A 138 -8.11 17.53 -3.31
C VAL A 138 -9.00 16.45 -2.69
N LYS A 139 -9.83 16.80 -1.71
CA LYS A 139 -10.77 15.86 -1.07
C LYS A 139 -11.55 14.99 -2.05
N LYS A 140 -11.92 15.56 -3.21
CA LYS A 140 -12.70 14.85 -4.24
C LYS A 140 -11.96 13.67 -4.88
N ASN A 141 -10.63 13.66 -4.84
CA ASN A 141 -9.80 12.58 -5.40
C ASN A 141 -8.82 11.98 -4.39
N CYS A 142 -8.93 12.34 -3.13
CA CYS A 142 -8.16 11.73 -2.04
C CYS A 142 -8.71 10.34 -1.68
N LEU A 143 -7.97 9.64 -0.84
CA LEU A 143 -8.50 8.50 -0.12
C LEU A 143 -9.63 8.97 0.81
N GLU A 144 -10.65 8.14 0.94
CA GLU A 144 -11.71 8.29 1.90
C GLU A 144 -11.69 7.11 2.86
N VAL A 145 -11.70 7.37 4.14
CA VAL A 145 -11.57 6.39 5.21
C VAL A 145 -12.79 6.48 6.14
N ILE A 146 -13.34 5.36 6.55
CA ILE A 146 -14.38 5.33 7.58
C ILE A 146 -13.70 5.24 8.94
N ALA A 147 -13.82 6.31 9.72
CA ALA A 147 -13.19 6.45 11.02
C ALA A 147 -13.60 5.33 11.98
N GLY A 148 -12.60 4.77 12.68
CA GLY A 148 -12.82 3.80 13.75
C GLY A 148 -13.10 2.37 13.30
N THR A 149 -13.29 2.11 12.00
CA THR A 149 -13.61 0.75 11.51
C THR A 149 -12.48 -0.25 11.69
N HIS A 150 -11.24 0.19 11.93
CA HIS A 150 -10.12 -0.68 12.30
C HIS A 150 -10.31 -1.39 13.66
N LYS A 151 -11.21 -0.90 14.51
CA LYS A 151 -11.55 -1.51 15.81
C LYS A 151 -12.55 -2.66 15.69
N ASN A 152 -13.19 -2.77 14.55
CA ASN A 152 -14.10 -3.87 14.29
C ASN A 152 -13.27 -5.14 14.02
N ASP A 153 -13.51 -6.19 14.78
CA ASP A 153 -12.82 -7.46 14.55
C ASP A 153 -13.46 -8.23 13.39
N VAL A 154 -13.45 -7.61 12.23
CA VAL A 154 -14.02 -8.17 10.99
C VAL A 154 -12.91 -8.32 9.95
N VAL A 155 -12.79 -9.52 9.42
CA VAL A 155 -11.99 -9.79 8.22
C VAL A 155 -12.94 -9.89 7.04
N TYR A 156 -12.95 -8.85 6.23
CA TYR A 156 -13.78 -8.84 5.03
C TYR A 156 -13.19 -9.73 3.94
N TRP A 157 -14.10 -10.38 3.21
CA TRP A 157 -13.75 -11.03 1.96
C TRP A 157 -13.68 -9.97 0.85
N ASN A 158 -12.48 -9.56 0.55
CA ASN A 158 -12.25 -8.61 -0.54
C ASN A 158 -12.41 -9.32 -1.88
N MET A 159 -13.25 -8.77 -2.74
CA MET A 159 -13.45 -9.27 -4.11
C MET A 159 -12.28 -8.87 -5.01
N THR A 160 -11.07 -9.33 -4.69
CA THR A 160 -9.91 -9.19 -5.57
C THR A 160 -9.93 -10.26 -6.67
N ALA A 161 -9.14 -10.08 -7.72
CA ALA A 161 -9.03 -11.08 -8.79
C ALA A 161 -8.61 -12.46 -8.27
N ASN A 162 -7.80 -12.50 -7.22
CA ASN A 162 -7.36 -13.76 -6.59
C ASN A 162 -8.45 -14.37 -5.71
N SER A 163 -9.14 -13.57 -4.92
CA SER A 163 -10.20 -14.06 -4.02
C SER A 163 -11.44 -14.57 -4.77
N ARG A 164 -11.69 -14.13 -5.99
CA ARG A 164 -12.83 -14.57 -6.82
C ARG A 164 -12.76 -16.02 -7.26
N LYS A 165 -11.56 -16.58 -7.37
CA LYS A 165 -11.35 -17.99 -7.71
C LYS A 165 -11.45 -18.91 -6.50
N MET A 166 -11.52 -18.34 -5.30
CA MET A 166 -11.52 -19.08 -4.06
C MET A 166 -12.93 -19.17 -3.51
N ILE A 167 -13.24 -20.29 -2.90
CA ILE A 167 -14.48 -20.44 -2.12
C ILE A 167 -14.36 -19.51 -0.92
N LYS A 168 -15.31 -18.59 -0.80
CA LYS A 168 -15.40 -17.71 0.36
C LYS A 168 -15.58 -18.55 1.62
N PRO A 169 -14.76 -18.35 2.66
CA PRO A 169 -15.02 -18.94 3.97
C PRO A 169 -16.37 -18.46 4.52
N ASP A 170 -17.17 -19.37 5.08
CA ASP A 170 -18.54 -19.07 5.52
C ASP A 170 -18.62 -18.02 6.64
N ASP A 171 -17.55 -17.88 7.41
CA ASP A 171 -17.43 -16.96 8.53
C ASP A 171 -17.04 -15.52 8.11
N ARG A 172 -16.70 -15.29 6.84
CA ARG A 172 -16.30 -13.96 6.37
C ARG A 172 -17.45 -13.19 5.76
N LEU A 173 -17.52 -11.92 6.14
CA LEU A 173 -18.45 -10.97 5.54
C LEU A 173 -17.89 -10.46 4.20
N ASN A 174 -18.79 -10.18 3.26
CA ASN A 174 -18.41 -9.36 2.11
C ASN A 174 -18.12 -7.94 2.56
N VAL A 175 -17.23 -7.26 1.86
CA VAL A 175 -17.14 -5.80 2.02
C VAL A 175 -18.51 -5.20 1.71
N PRO A 176 -19.03 -4.30 2.55
CA PRO A 176 -20.30 -3.61 2.28
C PRO A 176 -20.23 -2.90 0.93
N ASP A 177 -21.34 -2.87 0.20
CA ASP A 177 -21.39 -2.16 -1.06
C ASP A 177 -21.36 -0.63 -0.86
N GLY A 178 -21.14 0.10 -1.94
CA GLY A 178 -20.96 1.55 -1.85
C GLY A 178 -22.20 2.31 -1.40
N GLU A 179 -23.39 1.80 -1.67
CA GLU A 179 -24.67 2.39 -1.27
C GLU A 179 -24.94 2.14 0.21
N GLU A 180 -24.73 0.91 0.65
CA GLU A 180 -24.81 0.49 2.05
C GLU A 180 -23.88 1.33 2.94
N VAL A 181 -22.62 1.49 2.49
CA VAL A 181 -21.63 2.31 3.19
C VAL A 181 -22.10 3.76 3.29
N ARG A 182 -22.59 4.35 2.19
CA ARG A 182 -22.98 5.77 2.15
C ARG A 182 -24.21 6.07 2.99
N ASN A 183 -25.12 5.12 3.11
CA ASN A 183 -26.37 5.27 3.84
C ASN A 183 -26.28 4.89 5.33
N ASN A 184 -25.14 4.38 5.79
CA ASN A 184 -24.95 4.02 7.20
C ASN A 184 -24.74 5.29 8.06
N PRO A 185 -25.69 5.61 8.97
CA PRO A 185 -25.62 6.81 9.78
C PRO A 185 -24.49 6.78 10.85
N ASP A 186 -23.98 5.60 11.16
CA ASP A 186 -22.91 5.44 12.17
C ASP A 186 -21.52 5.67 11.59
N TYR A 187 -21.43 5.82 10.26
CA TYR A 187 -20.14 5.98 9.59
C TYR A 187 -19.75 7.46 9.49
N ARG A 188 -18.57 7.77 10.01
CA ARG A 188 -17.91 9.07 9.86
C ARG A 188 -16.82 8.98 8.81
N PHE A 189 -17.03 9.66 7.68
CA PHE A 189 -16.09 9.69 6.57
C PHE A 189 -15.02 10.75 6.79
N MET A 190 -13.78 10.39 6.50
CA MET A 190 -12.62 11.27 6.54
C MET A 190 -11.95 11.31 5.20
N THR A 191 -11.61 12.51 4.74
CA THR A 191 -10.85 12.76 3.52
C THR A 191 -10.13 14.11 3.65
N TRP A 192 -9.09 14.34 2.88
CA TRP A 192 -8.19 15.46 3.05
C TRP A 192 -7.85 16.14 1.73
N ASP A 193 -7.69 17.46 1.76
CA ASP A 193 -6.85 18.15 0.81
C ASP A 193 -5.39 17.97 1.26
N MET A 194 -4.50 17.56 0.36
CA MET A 194 -3.10 17.25 0.70
C MET A 194 -2.16 17.87 -0.33
N GLU A 195 -1.05 18.39 0.18
CA GLU A 195 0.03 18.89 -0.63
C GLU A 195 1.19 17.87 -0.66
N PRO A 196 2.02 17.89 -1.73
CA PRO A 196 3.26 17.16 -1.74
C PRO A 196 4.12 17.46 -0.50
N GLY A 197 4.60 16.41 0.16
CA GLY A 197 5.28 16.52 1.46
C GLY A 197 4.42 16.19 2.67
N ASP A 198 3.09 16.19 2.54
CA ASP A 198 2.18 15.59 3.51
C ASP A 198 2.25 14.06 3.47
N ALA A 199 1.76 13.42 4.51
CA ALA A 199 1.61 11.97 4.54
C ALA A 199 0.31 11.54 5.25
N LEU A 200 -0.36 10.57 4.70
CA LEU A 200 -1.54 9.96 5.29
C LEU A 200 -1.19 8.55 5.78
N LEU A 201 -1.29 8.33 7.09
CA LEU A 201 -1.24 6.99 7.65
C LEU A 201 -2.64 6.42 7.72
N VAL A 202 -2.84 5.23 7.14
CA VAL A 202 -4.12 4.51 7.18
C VAL A 202 -3.88 3.13 7.78
N HIS A 203 -4.66 2.80 8.79
CA HIS A 203 -4.65 1.47 9.39
C HIS A 203 -5.21 0.46 8.38
N PRO A 204 -4.56 -0.71 8.16
CA PRO A 204 -4.95 -1.65 7.11
C PRO A 204 -6.34 -2.26 7.32
N TRP A 205 -6.87 -2.19 8.54
CA TRP A 205 -8.20 -2.69 8.86
C TRP A 205 -9.32 -1.66 8.68
N CYS A 206 -8.98 -0.40 8.43
CA CYS A 206 -9.97 0.60 8.07
C CYS A 206 -10.61 0.28 6.72
N LEU A 207 -11.92 0.41 6.65
CA LEU A 207 -12.60 0.51 5.38
C LEU A 207 -12.20 1.81 4.69
N HIS A 208 -11.71 1.69 3.46
CA HIS A 208 -11.27 2.84 2.67
C HIS A 208 -11.59 2.69 1.19
N TYR A 209 -11.63 3.82 0.52
CA TYR A 209 -12.11 3.98 -0.85
C TYR A 209 -11.29 5.07 -1.55
N SER A 210 -11.26 5.05 -2.87
CA SER A 210 -10.74 6.16 -3.66
C SER A 210 -11.58 6.39 -4.90
N SER A 211 -12.11 7.61 -5.03
CA SER A 211 -12.85 8.07 -6.22
C SER A 211 -11.96 8.08 -7.47
N GLY A 212 -12.54 8.35 -8.61
CA GLY A 212 -11.83 8.76 -9.82
C GLY A 212 -11.00 10.03 -9.62
N ASN A 213 -10.38 10.49 -10.67
CA ASN A 213 -9.65 11.75 -10.69
C ASN A 213 -10.38 12.79 -11.57
N PRO A 214 -11.16 13.70 -11.00
CA PRO A 214 -11.92 14.68 -11.78
C PRO A 214 -11.08 15.88 -12.25
N THR A 215 -9.80 15.95 -11.88
CA THR A 215 -8.91 17.06 -12.21
C THR A 215 -8.33 16.93 -13.63
N ASP A 216 -7.70 18.01 -14.12
CA ASP A 216 -7.02 18.04 -15.42
C ASP A 216 -5.59 17.51 -15.39
N ASP A 217 -5.09 17.21 -14.20
CA ASP A 217 -3.72 16.73 -13.98
C ASP A 217 -3.70 15.31 -13.45
N TRP A 218 -2.56 14.62 -13.62
CA TRP A 218 -2.32 13.32 -13.00
C TRP A 218 -2.34 13.43 -11.47
N ARG A 219 -3.10 12.58 -10.82
CA ARG A 219 -3.00 12.33 -9.40
C ARG A 219 -2.01 11.19 -9.17
N ILE A 220 -0.86 11.49 -8.57
CA ILE A 220 0.21 10.53 -8.32
C ILE A 220 0.54 10.53 -6.83
N ALA A 221 0.65 9.34 -6.26
CA ALA A 221 1.08 9.13 -4.89
C ALA A 221 1.92 7.85 -4.79
N ILE A 222 2.78 7.78 -3.78
CA ILE A 222 3.44 6.55 -3.37
C ILE A 222 2.85 6.07 -2.05
N SER A 223 2.61 4.77 -1.94
CA SER A 223 2.23 4.14 -0.67
C SER A 223 3.27 3.13 -0.26
N ILE A 224 3.71 3.22 0.99
CA ILE A 224 4.65 2.28 1.58
C ILE A 224 3.97 1.63 2.76
N ARG A 225 3.99 0.29 2.79
CA ARG A 225 3.45 -0.51 3.88
C ARG A 225 4.60 -0.96 4.74
N VAL A 226 4.41 -0.86 6.04
CA VAL A 226 5.44 -1.22 7.01
C VAL A 226 4.84 -2.08 8.12
N PHE A 227 5.71 -2.76 8.84
CA PHE A 227 5.37 -3.59 9.98
C PHE A 227 6.05 -3.07 11.25
N GLY A 228 5.30 -2.96 12.33
CA GLY A 228 5.78 -2.64 13.67
C GLY A 228 5.90 -3.88 14.56
N ASP A 229 5.98 -3.63 15.87
CA ASP A 229 6.39 -4.63 16.87
C ASP A 229 5.41 -5.78 17.07
N ASP A 230 4.10 -5.55 16.89
CA ASP A 230 3.06 -6.54 17.19
C ASP A 230 2.72 -7.45 15.99
N ILE A 231 3.41 -7.24 14.86
CA ILE A 231 3.11 -7.99 13.64
C ILE A 231 3.71 -9.39 13.72
N LEU A 232 2.86 -10.37 13.44
CA LEU A 232 3.23 -11.77 13.33
C LEU A 232 2.83 -12.31 11.96
N TRP A 233 3.66 -13.18 11.40
CA TRP A 233 3.40 -13.82 10.12
C TRP A 233 2.23 -14.79 10.23
N GLU A 234 1.22 -14.60 9.39
CA GLU A 234 0.01 -15.43 9.34
C GLU A 234 -0.46 -15.55 7.89
N PRO A 235 0.20 -16.40 7.09
CA PRO A 235 -0.19 -16.59 5.70
C PRO A 235 -1.55 -17.30 5.61
N ARG A 236 -2.39 -16.82 4.72
CA ARG A 236 -3.68 -17.43 4.37
C ARG A 236 -3.75 -17.59 2.85
N PRO A 237 -4.52 -18.55 2.35
CA PRO A 237 -4.58 -18.82 0.90
C PRO A 237 -4.96 -17.62 0.04
N GLU A 238 -5.76 -16.70 0.59
CA GLU A 238 -6.24 -15.50 -0.09
C GLU A 238 -5.30 -14.30 0.01
N CYS A 239 -4.24 -14.40 0.80
CA CYS A 239 -3.31 -13.31 0.96
C CYS A 239 -2.54 -13.01 -0.32
N VAL A 240 -2.14 -11.77 -0.46
CA VAL A 240 -1.22 -11.35 -1.51
C VAL A 240 0.02 -12.23 -1.43
N ASN A 241 0.26 -13.00 -2.47
CA ASN A 241 1.54 -13.66 -2.66
C ASN A 241 2.58 -12.56 -2.78
N ILE A 242 3.44 -12.47 -1.78
CA ILE A 242 4.57 -11.57 -1.83
C ILE A 242 5.57 -12.23 -2.77
N ALA A 243 5.55 -11.80 -4.01
CA ALA A 243 6.43 -12.33 -5.02
C ALA A 243 7.89 -12.30 -4.55
N GLY A 244 8.55 -13.43 -4.58
CA GLY A 244 9.93 -13.61 -4.11
C GLY A 244 10.08 -13.85 -2.61
N ILE A 245 9.00 -13.90 -1.84
CA ILE A 245 9.00 -14.54 -0.54
C ILE A 245 8.57 -15.97 -0.78
N SER A 246 9.50 -16.89 -0.66
CA SER A 246 9.13 -18.26 -0.35
C SER A 246 8.35 -18.21 0.96
N LEU A 247 7.12 -18.69 0.95
CA LEU A 247 6.33 -18.81 2.18
C LEU A 247 7.05 -19.64 3.24
N ASP A 248 8.04 -20.42 2.82
CA ASP A 248 8.88 -21.29 3.62
C ASP A 248 10.00 -20.54 4.38
N GLU A 249 10.31 -19.29 3.99
CA GLU A 249 11.34 -18.49 4.64
C GLU A 249 10.84 -17.76 5.89
N MET A 250 9.53 -17.70 6.09
CA MET A 250 8.91 -17.05 7.25
C MET A 250 8.08 -18.04 8.05
N ILE A 251 8.31 -18.06 9.35
CA ILE A 251 7.66 -19.00 10.26
C ILE A 251 6.32 -18.41 10.72
N PRO A 252 5.19 -19.08 10.47
CA PRO A 252 3.90 -18.65 10.97
C PRO A 252 3.90 -18.47 12.49
N GLY A 253 3.38 -17.34 12.96
CA GLY A 253 3.36 -16.98 14.38
C GLY A 253 4.58 -16.23 14.87
N GLU A 254 5.62 -16.07 14.05
CA GLU A 254 6.81 -15.27 14.38
C GLU A 254 6.78 -13.89 13.70
N LYS A 255 7.64 -12.98 14.18
CA LYS A 255 7.82 -11.67 13.54
C LYS A 255 8.41 -11.85 12.13
N PRO A 256 7.79 -11.29 11.09
CA PRO A 256 8.38 -11.30 9.77
C PRO A 256 9.66 -10.45 9.75
N GLN A 257 10.74 -11.02 9.27
CA GLN A 257 12.07 -10.38 9.24
C GLN A 257 12.96 -10.94 8.13
N GLY A 258 14.17 -10.40 7.99
CA GLY A 258 15.14 -10.83 6.99
C GLY A 258 15.14 -9.93 5.74
N PRO A 259 15.84 -10.37 4.68
CA PRO A 259 16.09 -9.53 3.50
C PRO A 259 14.85 -9.03 2.79
N LEU A 260 13.73 -9.73 2.95
CA LEU A 260 12.47 -9.40 2.31
C LEU A 260 11.63 -8.43 3.13
N ILE A 261 11.84 -8.41 4.46
CA ILE A 261 11.17 -7.54 5.43
C ILE A 261 12.22 -6.82 6.28
N PRO A 262 13.09 -6.00 5.66
CA PRO A 262 14.22 -5.40 6.35
C PRO A 262 13.78 -4.36 7.38
N LEU A 263 14.60 -4.23 8.43
CA LEU A 263 14.48 -3.17 9.42
C LEU A 263 14.90 -1.84 8.79
N ILE A 264 13.99 -0.89 8.69
CA ILE A 264 14.25 0.44 8.11
C ILE A 264 14.45 1.52 9.16
N TRP A 265 13.96 1.29 10.37
CA TRP A 265 14.08 2.22 11.49
C TRP A 265 13.91 1.51 12.82
N SER A 266 14.62 1.97 13.85
CA SER A 266 14.33 1.61 15.24
C SER A 266 14.57 2.80 16.16
N ALA A 267 13.92 2.78 17.33
CA ALA A 267 14.09 3.80 18.38
C ALA A 267 15.54 3.86 18.90
N GLU A 268 16.28 2.77 18.78
CA GLU A 268 17.69 2.65 19.18
C GLU A 268 18.67 3.06 18.05
N GLY A 269 18.16 3.51 16.90
CA GLY A 269 18.97 3.90 15.75
C GLY A 269 19.51 2.71 14.91
N ARG A 270 19.04 1.49 15.17
CA ARG A 270 19.38 0.32 14.36
C ARG A 270 18.57 0.29 13.07
N LYS A 271 19.18 -0.11 12.00
CA LYS A 271 18.53 -0.45 10.73
C LYS A 271 19.37 -1.47 9.99
N ASP A 272 18.74 -2.21 9.10
CA ASP A 272 19.46 -3.15 8.26
C ASP A 272 20.30 -2.40 7.22
N ASP A 273 21.47 -2.97 6.95
CA ASP A 273 22.36 -2.47 5.92
C ASP A 273 21.93 -3.04 4.57
N THR A 274 21.46 -2.17 3.69
CA THR A 274 20.99 -2.56 2.35
C THR A 274 22.08 -3.15 1.48
N GLU A 275 23.35 -2.82 1.75
CA GLU A 275 24.49 -3.35 1.00
C GLU A 275 24.83 -4.78 1.39
N LYS A 276 24.43 -5.19 2.61
CA LYS A 276 24.59 -6.59 3.06
C LYS A 276 23.64 -7.57 2.39
N TYR A 277 22.65 -7.07 1.70
CA TYR A 277 21.79 -7.88 0.85
C TYR A 277 22.25 -7.75 -0.61
N PRO A 278 23.28 -8.49 -1.06
CA PRO A 278 23.77 -8.43 -2.43
C PRO A 278 22.62 -8.74 -3.39
N GLY A 279 22.39 -7.81 -4.29
CA GLY A 279 21.20 -7.85 -5.11
C GLY A 279 20.02 -7.11 -4.50
N GLY A 280 20.22 -6.40 -3.39
CA GLY A 280 19.24 -5.59 -2.65
C GLY A 280 17.90 -6.28 -2.62
N PHE A 281 17.17 -6.40 -1.61
CA PHE A 281 15.88 -7.05 -1.69
C PHE A 281 15.72 -7.98 -2.90
N ALA A 282 16.16 -9.21 -2.85
CA ALA A 282 16.01 -10.18 -3.95
C ALA A 282 15.76 -9.50 -5.34
N THR A 283 16.80 -8.96 -5.93
CA THR A 283 16.71 -8.24 -7.23
C THR A 283 16.39 -9.18 -8.38
N THR A 284 16.52 -10.48 -8.17
CA THR A 284 16.12 -11.52 -9.11
C THR A 284 14.99 -12.32 -8.47
N TRP A 285 13.87 -12.36 -9.16
CA TRP A 285 12.83 -13.34 -8.88
C TRP A 285 13.39 -14.72 -9.26
N SER A 286 13.23 -15.72 -8.40
CA SER A 286 13.53 -17.09 -8.77
C SER A 286 12.65 -17.51 -9.96
N GLU A 287 13.14 -18.41 -10.79
CA GLU A 287 12.45 -18.82 -12.03
C GLU A 287 11.05 -19.39 -11.73
N ASP A 288 10.92 -20.16 -10.66
CA ASP A 288 9.64 -20.69 -10.15
C ASP A 288 8.65 -19.60 -9.74
N VAL A 289 9.12 -18.49 -9.16
CA VAL A 289 8.27 -17.33 -8.82
C VAL A 289 7.82 -16.61 -10.10
N ARG A 290 8.69 -16.45 -11.08
CA ARG A 290 8.32 -15.86 -12.38
C ARG A 290 7.26 -16.70 -13.08
N GLU A 291 7.49 -17.99 -13.22
CA GLU A 291 6.54 -18.92 -13.84
C GLU A 291 5.18 -18.91 -13.14
N ARG A 292 5.17 -18.90 -11.82
CA ARG A 292 3.93 -18.83 -11.05
C ARG A 292 3.17 -17.52 -11.30
N LEU A 293 3.87 -16.38 -11.32
CA LEU A 293 3.26 -15.06 -11.57
C LEU A 293 2.74 -14.96 -13.01
N GLU A 294 3.44 -15.55 -13.98
CA GLU A 294 2.98 -15.63 -15.37
C GLU A 294 1.74 -16.51 -15.50
N GLN A 295 1.70 -17.64 -14.81
CA GLN A 295 0.53 -18.52 -14.77
C GLN A 295 -0.68 -17.84 -14.09
N GLU A 296 -0.48 -17.15 -12.98
CA GLU A 296 -1.53 -16.37 -12.29
C GLU A 296 -2.05 -15.24 -13.19
N SER A 297 -1.15 -14.57 -13.92
CA SER A 297 -1.51 -13.53 -14.88
C SER A 297 -2.31 -14.06 -16.07
N ALA A 298 -1.89 -15.18 -16.65
CA ALA A 298 -2.59 -15.83 -17.75
C ALA A 298 -4.00 -16.30 -17.32
N GLN A 299 -4.11 -16.90 -16.15
CA GLN A 299 -5.39 -17.31 -15.57
C GLN A 299 -6.30 -16.11 -15.29
N ARG A 300 -5.74 -14.99 -14.84
CA ARG A 300 -6.48 -13.74 -14.62
C ARG A 300 -7.06 -13.21 -15.94
N LYS A 301 -6.24 -13.13 -16.99
CA LYS A 301 -6.70 -12.71 -18.32
C LYS A 301 -7.84 -13.60 -18.84
N SER A 302 -7.67 -14.91 -18.77
CA SER A 302 -8.71 -15.87 -19.20
C SER A 302 -10.03 -15.65 -18.46
N TYR A 303 -9.97 -15.41 -17.14
CA TYR A 303 -11.15 -15.14 -16.36
C TYR A 303 -11.81 -13.80 -16.69
N GLU A 304 -11.02 -12.74 -16.95
CA GLU A 304 -11.53 -11.45 -17.41
C GLU A 304 -12.26 -11.57 -18.76
N GLU A 305 -11.72 -12.34 -19.66
CA GLU A 305 -12.33 -12.61 -20.97
C GLU A 305 -13.64 -13.39 -20.84
N GLU A 306 -13.70 -14.40 -19.97
CA GLU A 306 -14.92 -15.15 -19.68
C GLU A 306 -16.02 -14.27 -19.07
N VAL A 307 -15.69 -13.41 -18.14
CA VAL A 307 -16.64 -12.48 -17.49
C VAL A 307 -17.17 -11.46 -18.50
N LYS A 308 -16.26 -10.93 -19.32
CA LYS A 308 -16.63 -10.00 -20.40
C LYS A 308 -17.53 -10.67 -21.44
N ALA A 309 -17.25 -11.90 -21.80
CA ALA A 309 -18.07 -12.69 -22.73
C ALA A 309 -19.48 -12.98 -22.19
N ARG A 310 -19.63 -13.06 -20.87
CA ARG A 310 -20.93 -13.25 -20.20
C ARG A 310 -21.68 -11.95 -19.90
N GLY A 311 -21.18 -10.80 -20.40
CA GLY A 311 -21.80 -9.47 -20.17
C GLY A 311 -21.69 -8.95 -18.74
N GLY A 312 -20.81 -9.56 -17.93
CA GLY A 312 -20.51 -9.09 -16.59
C GLY A 312 -19.69 -7.80 -16.58
N PRO A 313 -19.79 -6.99 -15.51
CA PRO A 313 -18.95 -5.80 -15.37
C PRO A 313 -17.48 -6.20 -15.39
N SER A 314 -16.61 -5.34 -15.91
CA SER A 314 -15.17 -5.52 -15.82
C SER A 314 -14.80 -5.69 -14.35
N LEU A 315 -14.35 -6.87 -13.98
CA LEU A 315 -14.15 -7.28 -12.59
C LEU A 315 -12.80 -6.80 -12.03
N VAL A 316 -12.02 -6.15 -12.86
CA VAL A 316 -10.77 -5.51 -12.48
C VAL A 316 -11.03 -4.02 -12.61
N PRO A 317 -10.79 -3.21 -11.54
CA PRO A 317 -10.55 -1.81 -11.82
C PRO A 317 -9.47 -1.81 -12.90
N PRO A 318 -9.66 -1.12 -14.01
CA PRO A 318 -8.60 -1.04 -14.99
C PRO A 318 -7.36 -0.59 -14.22
N ILE A 319 -6.36 -1.43 -14.20
CA ILE A 319 -5.00 -0.94 -14.06
C ILE A 319 -4.95 -0.03 -15.25
N ASN A 320 -5.08 1.29 -15.04
CA ASN A 320 -5.20 2.23 -16.12
C ASN A 320 -3.95 2.11 -16.99
N HIS A 321 -4.00 1.18 -17.92
CA HIS A 321 -3.25 1.30 -19.13
C HIS A 321 -4.00 2.40 -19.90
N ALA A 322 -3.66 3.67 -19.62
CA ALA A 322 -4.02 4.74 -20.52
C ALA A 322 -3.44 4.34 -21.88
N SER A 323 -4.33 4.01 -22.82
CA SER A 323 -4.02 3.91 -24.23
C SER A 323 -3.50 5.24 -24.74
#